data_360a370dceb205d8937131e4b9303798
#
_entry.id   360a370dceb205d8937131e4b9303798
#
_cell.length_a   1.000
_cell.length_b   1.000
_cell.length_c   1.000
_cell.angle_alpha   90.00
_cell.angle_beta   90.00
_cell.angle_gamma   90.00
#
_symmetry.space_group_name_H-M   'P 1'
#
loop_
_entity.id
_entity.type
_entity.pdbx_description
1 polymer ?
#
loop_
_entity_poly.entity_id
_entity_poly.type
_entity_poly.pdbx_seq_one_letter_code
_entity_poly.pdbx_strand_id
1 'polypeptide(L)'
;MSIFPKISLRLEVENYLKAGFMNEEQFNGLSFPILQHPDLQDVLLIPVIGPRNNIKQQPCEVIVGAQCGNAVLRGAHVYVPGIVSASKFMKGGDVVSVYSDIKGKCKKGAKEFDGTKIFLGNGISELSRKEIFSRLPELKGVGVRMTDPVYLSPSFDNVLPSYLFLQNLPSAVVSHVLDPQPGEKILDLCAAPGGKTTHIAALMHDQGEVIALDKISNKVEKIKQNALLLGLNSIRAFCFDGTKALKLDMVKDTDGEPPFLPESFDRILLDAPCSGLGQRPNMACTWTLKEVTSYQPLQRKLFTVAAELLKPGGVLVYSTCTVTLAENEEQVAWALKTLPHLQLQRQDPQVGGEGMLGAGLSSEQLKRLQRFDPCVVPSQDSDTGSLRDARIEDTMWLANKDCIGFFIAKFVKCKST
;
A
#
# COMPACT_ATOMS: atom_id res chain seq x y z
N MET A 1 3.55 -8.61 2.89
CA MET A 1 4.80 -8.14 3.51
C MET A 1 5.95 -8.63 2.67
N SER A 2 6.77 -7.76 2.09
CA SER A 2 7.95 -8.16 1.32
C SER A 2 9.18 -8.19 2.22
N ILE A 3 9.99 -9.24 2.05
CA ILE A 3 11.30 -9.39 2.70
C ILE A 3 12.35 -9.14 1.63
N PHE A 4 13.31 -8.27 1.92
CA PHE A 4 14.42 -8.04 1.01
C PHE A 4 15.44 -9.18 1.13
N PRO A 5 15.81 -9.85 0.03
CA PRO A 5 16.51 -11.11 0.10
C PRO A 5 17.99 -10.94 0.50
N LYS A 6 18.29 -11.23 1.76
CA LYS A 6 19.50 -11.98 2.05
C LYS A 6 19.04 -13.39 2.39
N ILE A 7 19.16 -14.31 1.47
CA ILE A 7 18.64 -15.69 1.50
C ILE A 7 19.03 -16.46 2.78
N SER A 8 20.13 -16.11 3.43
CA SER A 8 20.55 -16.67 4.73
C SER A 8 19.73 -16.20 5.94
N LEU A 9 18.94 -15.13 5.79
CA LEU A 9 18.19 -14.51 6.89
C LEU A 9 16.73 -14.97 7.00
N ARG A 10 16.22 -15.72 6.04
CA ARG A 10 14.83 -16.16 6.02
C ARG A 10 14.45 -16.94 7.29
N LEU A 11 15.24 -17.93 7.67
CA LEU A 11 14.97 -18.75 8.85
C LEU A 11 15.10 -17.93 10.14
N GLU A 12 16.04 -16.98 10.19
CA GLU A 12 16.20 -16.06 11.32
C GLU A 12 15.01 -15.11 11.43
N VAL A 13 14.53 -14.55 10.30
CA VAL A 13 13.33 -13.70 10.26
C VAL A 13 12.08 -14.47 10.69
N GLU A 14 11.87 -15.68 10.16
CA GLU A 14 10.77 -16.54 10.57
C GLU A 14 10.83 -16.87 12.07
N ASN A 15 11.99 -17.22 12.59
CA ASN A 15 12.18 -17.52 14.00
C ASN A 15 11.99 -16.28 14.87
N TYR A 16 12.51 -15.13 14.45
CA TYR A 16 12.32 -13.86 15.16
C TYR A 16 10.85 -13.44 15.17
N LEU A 17 10.16 -13.52 14.04
CA LEU A 17 8.74 -13.22 13.95
C LEU A 17 7.93 -14.18 14.80
N LYS A 18 8.21 -15.48 14.76
CA LYS A 18 7.58 -16.48 15.62
C LYS A 18 7.82 -16.21 17.11
N ALA A 19 9.05 -15.85 17.50
CA ALA A 19 9.39 -15.56 18.87
C ALA A 19 8.85 -14.20 19.36
N GLY A 20 8.89 -13.15 18.50
CA GLY A 20 8.48 -11.79 18.87
C GLY A 20 6.97 -11.53 18.77
N PHE A 21 6.26 -12.21 17.87
CA PHE A 21 4.81 -12.06 17.69
C PHE A 21 4.00 -13.02 18.57
N MET A 22 4.63 -14.04 19.14
CA MET A 22 3.98 -14.96 20.08
C MET A 22 3.88 -14.40 21.51
N ASN A 23 3.91 -13.10 21.70
CA ASN A 23 3.58 -12.53 22.98
C ASN A 23 2.07 -12.75 23.22
N GLU A 24 1.74 -13.78 23.99
CA GLU A 24 0.38 -14.31 24.22
C GLU A 24 -0.62 -13.23 24.64
N GLU A 25 -0.15 -12.14 25.27
CA GLU A 25 -1.00 -11.03 25.71
C GLU A 25 -1.63 -10.23 24.58
N GLN A 26 -0.94 -10.07 23.44
CA GLN A 26 -1.47 -9.26 22.31
C GLN A 26 -2.48 -10.02 21.43
N PHE A 27 -2.46 -11.34 21.45
CA PHE A 27 -3.26 -12.17 20.54
C PHE A 27 -4.08 -13.25 21.24
N ASN A 28 -4.33 -13.15 22.56
CA ASN A 28 -5.09 -14.14 23.34
C ASN A 28 -4.61 -15.59 23.09
N GLY A 29 -3.30 -15.82 23.00
CA GLY A 29 -2.72 -17.13 22.77
C GLY A 29 -2.89 -17.68 21.34
N LEU A 30 -3.31 -16.88 20.37
CA LEU A 30 -3.44 -17.30 18.98
C LEU A 30 -2.08 -17.26 18.27
N SER A 31 -1.64 -18.39 17.75
CA SER A 31 -0.48 -18.48 16.85
C SER A 31 -0.90 -18.10 15.44
N PHE A 32 -0.19 -17.15 14.82
CA PHE A 32 -0.42 -16.77 13.42
C PHE A 32 0.53 -17.55 12.51
N PRO A 33 0.02 -18.23 11.47
CA PRO A 33 0.89 -18.81 10.48
C PRO A 33 1.57 -17.71 9.66
N ILE A 34 2.89 -17.81 9.51
CA ILE A 34 3.65 -16.99 8.56
C ILE A 34 3.85 -17.85 7.32
N LEU A 35 3.26 -17.43 6.21
CA LEU A 35 3.26 -18.18 4.97
C LEU A 35 4.15 -17.49 3.95
N GLN A 36 5.01 -18.24 3.26
CA GLN A 36 5.72 -17.72 2.10
C GLN A 36 4.83 -17.82 0.87
N HIS A 37 4.78 -16.74 0.06
CA HIS A 37 4.07 -16.79 -1.21
C HIS A 37 4.80 -17.75 -2.18
N PRO A 38 4.10 -18.68 -2.86
CA PRO A 38 4.74 -19.68 -3.72
C PRO A 38 5.47 -19.08 -4.92
N ASP A 39 4.91 -18.04 -5.53
CA ASP A 39 5.45 -17.41 -6.74
C ASP A 39 6.35 -16.20 -6.44
N LEU A 40 6.35 -15.69 -5.20
CA LEU A 40 7.09 -14.50 -4.77
C LEU A 40 7.94 -14.86 -3.56
N GLN A 41 9.17 -15.31 -3.80
CA GLN A 41 10.04 -15.88 -2.76
C GLN A 41 10.44 -14.88 -1.66
N ASP A 42 10.38 -13.59 -1.95
CA ASP A 42 10.70 -12.50 -1.03
C ASP A 42 9.46 -11.96 -0.31
N VAL A 43 8.29 -12.60 -0.47
CA VAL A 43 7.03 -12.16 0.12
C VAL A 43 6.55 -13.13 1.18
N LEU A 44 6.43 -12.63 2.43
CA LEU A 44 5.76 -13.33 3.51
C LEU A 44 4.35 -12.78 3.69
N LEU A 45 3.40 -13.70 3.87
CA LEU A 45 2.01 -13.39 4.12
C LEU A 45 1.68 -13.66 5.59
N ILE A 46 1.01 -12.73 6.22
CA ILE A 46 0.52 -12.85 7.59
C ILE A 46 -0.98 -12.58 7.54
N PRO A 47 -1.81 -13.56 7.93
CA PRO A 47 -3.24 -13.42 7.87
C PRO A 47 -3.74 -12.37 8.87
N VAL A 48 -4.79 -11.66 8.50
CA VAL A 48 -5.61 -10.81 9.37
C VAL A 48 -6.86 -11.60 9.71
N ILE A 49 -7.15 -11.76 11.00
CA ILE A 49 -8.33 -12.53 11.47
C ILE A 49 -9.44 -11.56 11.84
N GLY A 50 -10.61 -11.73 11.25
CA GLY A 50 -11.80 -10.92 11.54
C GLY A 50 -12.78 -10.85 10.34
N PRO A 51 -13.93 -10.17 10.49
CA PRO A 51 -14.31 -9.41 11.70
C PRO A 51 -14.75 -10.32 12.87
N ARG A 52 -14.35 -9.95 14.08
CA ARG A 52 -14.75 -10.64 15.32
C ARG A 52 -16.07 -10.04 15.82
N ASN A 53 -17.15 -10.80 15.71
CA ASN A 53 -18.50 -10.30 15.97
C ASN A 53 -18.92 -10.40 17.44
N ASN A 54 -18.23 -11.19 18.28
CA ASN A 54 -18.60 -11.49 19.65
C ASN A 54 -17.93 -10.59 20.69
N ILE A 55 -17.43 -9.42 20.33
CA ILE A 55 -16.76 -8.49 21.23
C ILE A 55 -17.82 -7.69 22.01
N LYS A 56 -17.84 -7.83 23.34
CA LYS A 56 -18.75 -7.08 24.20
C LYS A 56 -18.33 -5.61 24.26
N GLN A 57 -19.23 -4.73 23.84
CA GLN A 57 -19.00 -3.29 23.90
C GLN A 57 -19.06 -2.76 25.35
N GLN A 58 -18.22 -1.75 25.64
CA GLN A 58 -18.12 -1.12 26.95
C GLN A 58 -18.91 0.19 26.97
N PRO A 59 -19.44 0.61 28.13
CA PRO A 59 -20.20 1.84 28.25
C PRO A 59 -19.32 3.10 28.13
N CYS A 60 -18.02 2.99 28.38
CA CYS A 60 -17.06 4.08 28.20
C CYS A 60 -16.57 4.07 26.74
N GLU A 61 -16.81 5.15 26.01
CA GLU A 61 -16.54 5.24 24.57
C GLU A 61 -15.44 6.25 24.25
N VAL A 62 -14.64 5.89 23.25
CA VAL A 62 -13.70 6.79 22.59
C VAL A 62 -14.05 6.83 21.09
N ILE A 63 -14.22 8.04 20.55
CA ILE A 63 -14.52 8.25 19.15
C ILE A 63 -13.27 8.79 18.45
N VAL A 64 -12.89 8.16 17.35
CA VAL A 64 -11.78 8.56 16.50
C VAL A 64 -12.25 9.01 15.13
N GLY A 65 -11.43 9.79 14.41
CA GLY A 65 -11.70 10.11 13.01
C GLY A 65 -11.48 8.92 12.08
N ALA A 66 -12.05 8.95 10.88
CA ALA A 66 -12.00 7.85 9.91
C ALA A 66 -10.57 7.40 9.55
N GLN A 67 -9.62 8.32 9.43
CA GLN A 67 -8.21 7.99 9.15
C GLN A 67 -7.57 7.19 10.29
N CYS A 68 -7.81 7.60 11.54
CA CYS A 68 -7.36 6.87 12.72
C CYS A 68 -8.04 5.50 12.79
N GLY A 69 -9.35 5.45 12.53
CA GLY A 69 -10.10 4.18 12.46
C GLY A 69 -9.55 3.21 11.43
N ASN A 70 -9.18 3.70 10.24
CA ASN A 70 -8.52 2.88 9.22
C ASN A 70 -7.17 2.32 9.72
N ALA A 71 -6.41 3.10 10.48
CA ALA A 71 -5.15 2.62 11.08
C ALA A 71 -5.38 1.55 12.13
N VAL A 72 -6.40 1.72 12.99
CA VAL A 72 -6.78 0.73 14.01
C VAL A 72 -7.18 -0.60 13.37
N LEU A 73 -7.95 -0.58 12.28
CA LEU A 73 -8.31 -1.80 11.54
C LEU A 73 -7.09 -2.52 10.91
N ARG A 74 -5.97 -1.82 10.74
CA ARG A 74 -4.69 -2.39 10.31
C ARG A 74 -3.76 -2.79 11.45
N GLY A 75 -4.24 -2.80 12.69
CA GLY A 75 -3.49 -3.24 13.87
C GLY A 75 -2.81 -2.13 14.68
N ALA A 76 -3.02 -0.86 14.34
CA ALA A 76 -2.48 0.25 15.12
C ALA A 76 -3.24 0.47 16.43
N HIS A 77 -2.55 0.96 17.46
CA HIS A 77 -3.18 1.58 18.62
C HIS A 77 -3.78 2.94 18.28
N VAL A 78 -4.63 3.47 19.15
CA VAL A 78 -5.20 4.82 18.98
C VAL A 78 -4.25 5.86 19.54
N TYR A 79 -3.73 6.72 18.66
CA TYR A 79 -2.89 7.84 19.06
C TYR A 79 -3.73 9.07 19.42
N VAL A 80 -3.27 9.85 20.40
CA VAL A 80 -3.99 11.03 20.92
C VAL A 80 -4.49 12.00 19.83
N PRO A 81 -3.72 12.35 18.80
CA PRO A 81 -4.19 13.26 17.74
C PRO A 81 -5.43 12.76 17.00
N GLY A 82 -5.61 11.42 16.91
CA GLY A 82 -6.75 10.79 16.25
C GLY A 82 -8.03 10.76 17.07
N ILE A 83 -7.97 11.05 18.38
CA ILE A 83 -9.14 11.04 19.26
C ILE A 83 -9.94 12.32 19.06
N VAL A 84 -11.22 12.17 18.73
CA VAL A 84 -12.17 13.29 18.54
C VAL A 84 -13.05 13.48 19.76
N SER A 85 -13.52 12.38 20.37
CA SER A 85 -14.38 12.42 21.56
C SER A 85 -14.00 11.31 22.52
N ALA A 86 -14.30 11.49 23.78
CA ALA A 86 -14.17 10.47 24.83
C ALA A 86 -15.27 10.70 25.90
N SER A 87 -15.72 9.64 26.53
CA SER A 87 -16.75 9.69 27.58
C SER A 87 -16.37 10.62 28.73
N LYS A 88 -17.38 11.29 29.32
CA LYS A 88 -17.23 12.41 30.25
C LYS A 88 -16.28 12.14 31.44
N PHE A 89 -16.34 10.94 31.99
CA PHE A 89 -15.62 10.59 33.22
C PHE A 89 -14.47 9.60 32.98
N MET A 90 -14.07 9.39 31.73
CA MET A 90 -12.99 8.47 31.37
C MET A 90 -11.68 8.83 32.07
N LYS A 91 -11.07 7.82 32.70
CA LYS A 91 -9.77 7.90 33.37
C LYS A 91 -8.74 7.04 32.65
N GLY A 92 -7.46 7.28 32.90
CA GLY A 92 -6.39 6.36 32.53
C GLY A 92 -6.60 5.01 33.23
N GLY A 93 -6.40 3.91 32.49
CA GLY A 93 -6.68 2.54 32.95
C GLY A 93 -8.09 2.04 32.69
N ASP A 94 -9.04 2.89 32.27
CA ASP A 94 -10.39 2.44 31.97
C ASP A 94 -10.42 1.58 30.69
N VAL A 95 -11.22 0.50 30.72
CA VAL A 95 -11.55 -0.27 29.51
C VAL A 95 -12.58 0.50 28.70
N VAL A 96 -12.28 0.77 27.44
CA VAL A 96 -13.08 1.60 26.57
C VAL A 96 -13.43 0.89 25.26
N SER A 97 -14.61 1.18 24.71
CA SER A 97 -14.97 0.82 23.35
C SER A 97 -14.57 1.94 22.40
N VAL A 98 -13.85 1.58 21.34
CA VAL A 98 -13.37 2.52 20.33
C VAL A 98 -14.27 2.46 19.10
N TYR A 99 -14.70 3.64 18.64
CA TYR A 99 -15.53 3.78 17.45
C TYR A 99 -14.92 4.81 16.49
N SER A 100 -15.15 4.62 15.20
CA SER A 100 -14.81 5.60 14.18
C SER A 100 -16.03 6.41 13.74
N ASP A 101 -15.92 7.75 13.76
CA ASP A 101 -16.88 8.64 13.11
C ASP A 101 -16.61 8.66 11.59
N ILE A 102 -17.46 7.98 10.83
CA ILE A 102 -17.32 7.85 9.38
C ILE A 102 -17.83 9.06 8.59
N LYS A 103 -18.64 9.91 9.21
CA LYS A 103 -19.21 11.10 8.57
C LYS A 103 -18.51 12.41 8.97
N GLY A 104 -17.54 12.36 9.87
CA GLY A 104 -16.78 13.53 10.33
C GLY A 104 -17.64 14.57 11.08
N LYS A 105 -18.73 14.14 11.73
CA LYS A 105 -19.68 15.03 12.41
C LYS A 105 -19.41 15.20 13.90
N CYS A 106 -18.56 14.36 14.48
CA CYS A 106 -18.20 14.46 15.87
C CYS A 106 -17.32 15.70 16.11
N LYS A 107 -17.70 16.54 17.04
CA LYS A 107 -16.91 17.73 17.41
C LYS A 107 -15.76 17.32 18.34
N LYS A 108 -14.57 17.86 18.09
CA LYS A 108 -13.39 17.60 18.96
C LYS A 108 -13.69 18.04 20.39
N GLY A 109 -13.44 17.14 21.34
CA GLY A 109 -13.75 17.36 22.76
C GLY A 109 -15.21 17.11 23.15
N ALA A 110 -16.04 16.55 22.27
CA ALA A 110 -17.39 16.12 22.65
C ALA A 110 -17.33 15.07 23.78
N LYS A 111 -18.35 15.03 24.62
CA LYS A 111 -18.46 14.11 25.76
C LYS A 111 -19.30 12.88 25.43
N GLU A 112 -20.12 12.99 24.42
CA GLU A 112 -21.05 11.98 23.90
C GLU A 112 -21.18 12.19 22.38
N PHE A 113 -21.46 11.11 21.66
CA PHE A 113 -21.67 11.16 20.21
C PHE A 113 -22.68 10.09 19.77
N ASP A 114 -23.84 10.52 19.33
CA ASP A 114 -24.94 9.64 18.86
C ASP A 114 -25.01 9.56 17.32
N GLY A 115 -23.98 10.06 16.63
CA GLY A 115 -23.92 10.00 15.18
C GLY A 115 -23.54 8.60 14.64
N THR A 116 -23.49 8.49 13.31
CA THR A 116 -23.10 7.24 12.64
C THR A 116 -21.64 6.91 12.95
N LYS A 117 -21.43 5.83 13.68
CA LYS A 117 -20.11 5.36 14.11
C LYS A 117 -19.96 3.86 13.86
N ILE A 118 -18.73 3.40 13.59
CA ILE A 118 -18.39 1.98 13.42
C ILE A 118 -17.53 1.55 14.59
N PHE A 119 -17.90 0.42 15.22
CA PHE A 119 -17.12 -0.19 16.29
C PHE A 119 -15.83 -0.78 15.76
N LEU A 120 -14.70 -0.52 16.43
CA LEU A 120 -13.36 -0.96 16.06
C LEU A 120 -12.77 -1.99 17.02
N GLY A 121 -13.36 -2.12 18.20
CA GLY A 121 -12.87 -3.01 19.27
C GLY A 121 -12.79 -2.29 20.62
N ASN A 122 -12.25 -3.02 21.61
CA ASN A 122 -11.99 -2.46 22.93
C ASN A 122 -10.49 -2.23 23.15
N GLY A 123 -10.18 -1.37 24.09
CA GLY A 123 -8.82 -1.10 24.53
C GLY A 123 -8.77 -0.52 25.93
N ILE A 124 -7.57 -0.29 26.43
CA ILE A 124 -7.33 0.36 27.72
C ILE A 124 -6.88 1.80 27.42
N SER A 125 -7.54 2.76 28.05
CA SER A 125 -7.14 4.16 27.94
C SER A 125 -5.83 4.40 28.72
N GLU A 126 -4.82 4.90 28.05
CA GLU A 126 -3.52 5.27 28.68
C GLU A 126 -3.62 6.62 29.41
N LEU A 127 -4.58 7.45 29.02
CA LEU A 127 -4.76 8.82 29.48
C LEU A 127 -6.21 9.08 29.88
N SER A 128 -6.41 9.96 30.85
CA SER A 128 -7.75 10.47 31.16
C SER A 128 -8.25 11.38 30.03
N ARG A 129 -9.58 11.52 29.93
CA ARG A 129 -10.20 12.52 29.06
C ARG A 129 -9.60 13.93 29.22
N LYS A 130 -9.33 14.33 30.50
CA LYS A 130 -8.81 15.65 30.82
C LYS A 130 -7.41 15.87 30.21
N GLU A 131 -6.56 14.87 30.25
CA GLU A 131 -5.22 14.91 29.64
C GLU A 131 -5.30 14.97 28.12
N ILE A 132 -6.14 14.12 27.47
CA ILE A 132 -6.31 14.07 26.02
C ILE A 132 -6.76 15.41 25.44
N PHE A 133 -7.67 16.12 26.13
CA PHE A 133 -8.23 17.40 25.67
C PHE A 133 -7.67 18.61 26.42
N SER A 134 -6.57 18.45 27.15
CA SER A 134 -5.86 19.58 27.76
C SER A 134 -5.25 20.48 26.68
N ARG A 135 -5.10 21.79 27.01
CA ARG A 135 -4.45 22.76 26.13
C ARG A 135 -2.92 22.73 26.21
N LEU A 136 -2.34 21.70 26.82
CA LEU A 136 -0.89 21.49 26.87
C LEU A 136 -0.34 21.16 25.48
N PRO A 137 0.96 21.41 25.23
CA PRO A 137 1.56 21.18 23.92
C PRO A 137 1.25 19.76 23.44
N GLU A 138 0.94 19.62 22.14
CA GLU A 138 0.43 18.45 21.47
C GLU A 138 0.97 17.12 22.05
N LEU A 139 0.16 16.44 22.85
CA LEU A 139 0.44 15.09 23.29
C LEU A 139 0.52 14.17 22.08
N LYS A 140 1.72 13.70 21.80
CA LYS A 140 2.00 12.71 20.75
C LYS A 140 2.23 11.38 21.45
N GLY A 141 1.38 10.43 21.28
CA GLY A 141 1.55 9.12 21.90
C GLY A 141 0.26 8.30 21.82
N VAL A 142 0.32 7.10 22.38
CA VAL A 142 -0.82 6.21 22.49
C VAL A 142 -1.82 6.79 23.49
N GLY A 143 -3.05 7.01 23.08
CA GLY A 143 -4.15 7.43 23.94
C GLY A 143 -5.02 6.25 24.37
N VAL A 144 -5.20 5.24 23.49
CA VAL A 144 -5.83 3.98 23.82
C VAL A 144 -5.00 2.84 23.25
N ARG A 145 -4.60 1.90 24.10
CA ARG A 145 -3.98 0.63 23.72
C ARG A 145 -5.08 -0.36 23.38
N MET A 146 -5.21 -0.72 22.10
CA MET A 146 -6.16 -1.73 21.66
C MET A 146 -5.80 -3.09 22.28
N THR A 147 -6.74 -3.74 22.93
CA THR A 147 -6.59 -5.08 23.56
C THR A 147 -7.50 -6.11 22.92
N ASP A 148 -8.63 -5.69 22.40
CA ASP A 148 -9.63 -6.56 21.80
C ASP A 148 -10.21 -5.94 20.53
N PRO A 149 -9.40 -5.84 19.44
CA PRO A 149 -9.82 -5.22 18.18
C PRO A 149 -10.75 -6.13 17.37
N VAL A 150 -11.58 -5.52 16.51
CA VAL A 150 -12.47 -6.26 15.58
C VAL A 150 -11.66 -7.11 14.60
N TYR A 151 -10.50 -6.65 14.17
CA TYR A 151 -9.56 -7.41 13.34
C TYR A 151 -8.26 -7.61 14.10
N LEU A 152 -7.85 -8.87 14.25
CA LEU A 152 -6.54 -9.21 14.77
C LEU A 152 -5.52 -9.07 13.61
N SER A 153 -4.80 -7.97 13.62
CA SER A 153 -3.72 -7.68 12.71
C SER A 153 -2.46 -7.36 13.54
N PRO A 154 -1.36 -8.10 13.37
CA PRO A 154 -0.16 -7.81 14.13
C PRO A 154 0.41 -6.45 13.72
N SER A 155 0.87 -5.67 14.72
CA SER A 155 1.60 -4.44 14.48
C SER A 155 3.03 -4.76 14.09
N PHE A 156 3.51 -4.16 13.02
CA PHE A 156 4.90 -4.31 12.55
C PHE A 156 5.77 -3.07 12.85
N ASP A 157 5.28 -2.17 13.68
CA ASP A 157 6.05 -0.97 14.05
C ASP A 157 7.35 -1.38 14.74
N ASN A 158 8.49 -0.99 14.15
CA ASN A 158 9.84 -1.33 14.59
C ASN A 158 10.19 -2.83 14.63
N VAL A 159 9.46 -3.66 13.89
CA VAL A 159 9.78 -5.09 13.74
C VAL A 159 10.74 -5.27 12.58
N LEU A 160 11.99 -5.67 12.89
CA LEU A 160 13.03 -5.89 11.89
C LEU A 160 13.10 -4.81 10.79
N PRO A 161 13.18 -3.52 11.14
CA PRO A 161 12.99 -2.43 10.20
C PRO A 161 14.02 -2.38 9.07
N SER A 162 15.21 -2.99 9.28
CA SER A 162 16.26 -3.11 8.25
C SER A 162 16.09 -4.32 7.31
N TYR A 163 15.09 -5.16 7.54
CA TYR A 163 14.88 -6.42 6.81
C TYR A 163 13.48 -6.54 6.21
N LEU A 164 12.49 -5.89 6.81
CA LEU A 164 11.09 -6.04 6.45
C LEU A 164 10.49 -4.71 6.03
N PHE A 165 9.73 -4.74 4.95
CA PHE A 165 8.91 -3.62 4.52
C PHE A 165 7.45 -4.05 4.42
N LEU A 166 6.55 -3.33 5.12
CA LEU A 166 5.11 -3.57 5.02
C LEU A 166 4.58 -3.09 3.68
N GLN A 167 4.02 -4.01 2.91
CA GLN A 167 3.47 -3.72 1.59
C GLN A 167 2.24 -4.57 1.32
N ASN A 168 1.27 -4.04 0.58
CA ASN A 168 0.16 -4.84 0.07
C ASN A 168 0.68 -5.81 -1.00
N LEU A 169 0.13 -7.03 -1.06
CA LEU A 169 0.54 -8.03 -2.03
C LEU A 169 0.54 -7.50 -3.48
N PRO A 170 -0.50 -6.82 -4.00
CA PRO A 170 -0.46 -6.26 -5.35
C PRO A 170 0.70 -5.30 -5.59
N SER A 171 1.09 -4.52 -4.59
CA SER A 171 2.24 -3.61 -4.71
C SER A 171 3.58 -4.35 -4.80
N ALA A 172 3.72 -5.52 -4.15
CA ALA A 172 4.89 -6.39 -4.33
C ALA A 172 4.89 -7.02 -5.73
N VAL A 173 3.73 -7.49 -6.21
CA VAL A 173 3.57 -8.04 -7.57
C VAL A 173 4.03 -7.05 -8.65
N VAL A 174 3.77 -5.74 -8.48
CA VAL A 174 4.23 -4.70 -9.44
C VAL A 174 5.73 -4.75 -9.66
N SER A 175 6.52 -4.84 -8.59
CA SER A 175 7.99 -4.87 -8.69
C SER A 175 8.48 -6.13 -9.41
N HIS A 176 7.85 -7.27 -9.16
CA HIS A 176 8.15 -8.52 -9.88
C HIS A 176 7.73 -8.47 -11.36
N VAL A 177 6.57 -7.90 -11.67
CA VAL A 177 6.10 -7.69 -13.05
C VAL A 177 7.05 -6.77 -13.84
N LEU A 178 7.62 -5.76 -13.17
CA LEU A 178 8.66 -4.90 -13.76
C LEU A 178 9.91 -5.71 -14.11
N ASP A 179 10.21 -6.77 -13.35
CA ASP A 179 11.33 -7.70 -13.55
C ASP A 179 12.68 -6.96 -13.65
N PRO A 180 13.05 -6.16 -12.61
CA PRO A 180 14.28 -5.36 -12.65
C PRO A 180 15.53 -6.24 -12.66
N GLN A 181 16.52 -5.91 -13.50
CA GLN A 181 17.75 -6.66 -13.62
C GLN A 181 18.95 -5.91 -13.00
N PRO A 182 19.90 -6.62 -12.36
CA PRO A 182 21.11 -5.98 -11.86
C PRO A 182 21.83 -5.18 -12.95
N GLY A 183 22.29 -3.98 -12.63
CA GLY A 183 23.02 -3.09 -13.53
C GLY A 183 22.14 -2.19 -14.39
N GLU A 184 20.82 -2.35 -14.39
CA GLU A 184 19.90 -1.48 -15.14
C GLU A 184 19.75 -0.09 -14.49
N LYS A 185 19.34 0.88 -15.32
CA LYS A 185 18.87 2.20 -14.89
C LYS A 185 17.36 2.25 -14.94
N ILE A 186 16.72 2.34 -13.77
CA ILE A 186 15.28 2.26 -13.60
C ILE A 186 14.71 3.57 -13.08
N LEU A 187 13.56 3.99 -13.60
CA LEU A 187 12.83 5.16 -13.13
C LEU A 187 11.55 4.75 -12.42
N ASP A 188 11.37 5.19 -11.16
CA ASP A 188 10.09 5.20 -10.47
C ASP A 188 9.54 6.64 -10.51
N LEU A 189 8.56 6.86 -11.39
CA LEU A 189 8.12 8.21 -11.78
C LEU A 189 7.22 8.89 -10.74
N CYS A 190 6.60 8.13 -9.82
CA CYS A 190 5.72 8.62 -8.75
C CYS A 190 5.98 7.82 -7.46
N ALA A 191 7.20 7.91 -6.95
CA ALA A 191 7.83 6.93 -6.08
C ALA A 191 7.33 6.90 -4.62
N ALA A 192 6.84 8.02 -4.10
CA ALA A 192 6.55 8.11 -2.67
C ALA A 192 5.39 7.22 -2.20
N PRO A 193 5.53 6.55 -1.06
CA PRO A 193 6.55 6.71 0.00
C PRO A 193 7.82 5.86 -0.18
N GLY A 194 8.05 5.21 -1.32
CA GLY A 194 9.27 4.49 -1.62
C GLY A 194 9.22 2.97 -1.47
N GLY A 195 8.05 2.38 -1.15
CA GLY A 195 7.94 0.94 -0.98
C GLY A 195 8.25 0.13 -2.25
N LYS A 196 7.76 0.56 -3.41
CA LYS A 196 8.10 -0.07 -4.70
C LYS A 196 9.53 0.25 -5.11
N THR A 197 9.99 1.49 -4.91
CA THR A 197 11.36 1.93 -5.18
C THR A 197 12.40 1.06 -4.46
N THR A 198 12.23 0.88 -3.15
CA THR A 198 13.13 0.05 -2.33
C THR A 198 13.05 -1.43 -2.70
N HIS A 199 11.86 -1.92 -3.06
CA HIS A 199 11.67 -3.28 -3.54
C HIS A 199 12.39 -3.53 -4.87
N ILE A 200 12.28 -2.61 -5.83
CA ILE A 200 13.01 -2.66 -7.11
C ILE A 200 14.53 -2.73 -6.86
N ALA A 201 15.07 -1.84 -6.02
CA ALA A 201 16.49 -1.82 -5.70
C ALA A 201 16.96 -3.14 -5.04
N ALA A 202 16.12 -3.72 -4.17
CA ALA A 202 16.41 -5.00 -3.54
C ALA A 202 16.40 -6.17 -4.54
N LEU A 203 15.45 -6.22 -5.48
CA LEU A 203 15.40 -7.22 -6.55
C LEU A 203 16.60 -7.11 -7.48
N MET A 204 17.15 -5.89 -7.68
CA MET A 204 18.41 -5.65 -8.40
C MET A 204 19.66 -6.01 -7.58
N HIS A 205 19.52 -6.52 -6.36
CA HIS A 205 20.64 -6.73 -5.43
C HIS A 205 21.47 -5.47 -5.15
N ASP A 206 20.82 -4.30 -5.15
CA ASP A 206 21.42 -2.98 -5.00
C ASP A 206 22.50 -2.68 -6.07
N GLN A 207 22.38 -3.30 -7.27
CA GLN A 207 23.30 -3.12 -8.40
C GLN A 207 22.60 -2.40 -9.55
N GLY A 208 23.14 -1.25 -9.95
CA GLY A 208 22.54 -0.38 -10.95
C GLY A 208 22.10 0.96 -10.37
N GLU A 209 21.09 1.58 -10.95
CA GLU A 209 20.58 2.87 -10.50
C GLU A 209 19.05 2.91 -10.52
N VAL A 210 18.44 3.26 -9.39
CA VAL A 210 17.00 3.50 -9.27
C VAL A 210 16.76 4.98 -9.01
N ILE A 211 16.24 5.68 -10.01
CA ILE A 211 15.84 7.08 -9.89
C ILE A 211 14.40 7.13 -9.41
N ALA A 212 14.14 7.85 -8.33
CA ALA A 212 12.82 8.00 -7.72
C ALA A 212 12.37 9.47 -7.75
N LEU A 213 11.24 9.75 -8.37
CA LEU A 213 10.67 11.09 -8.44
C LEU A 213 9.37 11.19 -7.63
N ASP A 214 9.22 12.26 -6.87
CA ASP A 214 7.93 12.72 -6.33
C ASP A 214 7.95 14.25 -6.22
N LYS A 215 6.81 14.90 -6.47
CA LYS A 215 6.75 16.38 -6.44
C LYS A 215 6.66 16.97 -5.04
N ILE A 216 6.53 16.16 -4.00
CA ILE A 216 6.32 16.61 -2.63
C ILE A 216 7.58 16.31 -1.80
N SER A 217 8.29 17.34 -1.37
CA SER A 217 9.59 17.24 -0.71
C SER A 217 9.58 16.34 0.55
N ASN A 218 8.62 16.49 1.44
CA ASN A 218 8.53 15.65 2.65
C ASN A 218 8.27 14.17 2.34
N LYS A 219 7.68 13.86 1.18
CA LYS A 219 7.50 12.49 0.70
C LYS A 219 8.81 11.92 0.14
N VAL A 220 9.61 12.75 -0.54
CA VAL A 220 10.95 12.36 -1.02
C VAL A 220 11.86 12.02 0.13
N GLU A 221 11.81 12.78 1.22
CA GLU A 221 12.58 12.46 2.43
C GLU A 221 12.20 11.10 3.04
N LYS A 222 10.94 10.68 2.92
CA LYS A 222 10.55 9.31 3.31
C LYS A 222 11.17 8.23 2.44
N ILE A 223 11.29 8.47 1.13
CA ILE A 223 11.98 7.52 0.22
C ILE A 223 13.43 7.36 0.67
N LYS A 224 14.14 8.46 0.93
CA LYS A 224 15.54 8.46 1.39
C LYS A 224 15.69 7.75 2.73
N GLN A 225 14.80 8.02 3.68
CA GLN A 225 14.79 7.36 4.99
C GLN A 225 14.58 5.85 4.87
N ASN A 226 13.65 5.41 4.02
CA ASN A 226 13.40 3.98 3.78
C ASN A 226 14.60 3.31 3.11
N ALA A 227 15.22 3.96 2.11
CA ALA A 227 16.42 3.47 1.45
C ALA A 227 17.58 3.29 2.45
N LEU A 228 17.83 4.31 3.29
CA LEU A 228 18.86 4.28 4.34
C LEU A 228 18.58 3.16 5.35
N LEU A 229 17.34 3.02 5.82
CA LEU A 229 16.94 2.02 6.80
C LEU A 229 17.18 0.59 6.29
N LEU A 230 16.93 0.37 5.00
CA LEU A 230 17.10 -0.92 4.33
C LEU A 230 18.53 -1.14 3.79
N GLY A 231 19.43 -0.16 3.95
CA GLY A 231 20.82 -0.24 3.49
C GLY A 231 20.97 -0.28 1.98
N LEU A 232 20.05 0.36 1.24
CA LEU A 232 20.02 0.41 -0.23
C LEU A 232 20.71 1.70 -0.72
N ASN A 233 21.78 1.55 -1.52
CA ASN A 233 22.62 2.67 -1.97
C ASN A 233 22.37 3.03 -3.45
N SER A 234 21.73 2.17 -4.22
CA SER A 234 21.44 2.38 -5.65
C SER A 234 20.32 3.38 -5.91
N ILE A 235 19.63 3.87 -4.86
CA ILE A 235 18.46 4.76 -4.97
C ILE A 235 18.89 6.23 -4.93
N ARG A 236 18.47 7.00 -5.95
CA ARG A 236 18.59 8.46 -5.99
C ARG A 236 17.20 9.09 -6.06
N ALA A 237 16.79 9.81 -5.04
CA ALA A 237 15.45 10.38 -4.92
C ALA A 237 15.46 11.91 -5.08
N PHE A 238 14.60 12.42 -5.96
CA PHE A 238 14.51 13.84 -6.31
C PHE A 238 13.09 14.39 -6.11
N CYS A 239 13.01 15.60 -5.57
CA CYS A 239 11.76 16.35 -5.52
C CYS A 239 11.52 16.99 -6.89
N PHE A 240 10.75 16.31 -7.74
CA PHE A 240 10.54 16.73 -9.12
C PHE A 240 9.14 16.35 -9.63
N ASP A 241 8.57 17.22 -10.48
CA ASP A 241 7.29 16.94 -11.13
C ASP A 241 7.50 15.98 -12.31
N GLY A 242 7.04 14.73 -12.17
CA GLY A 242 7.18 13.68 -13.18
C GLY A 242 6.65 14.08 -14.56
N THR A 243 5.66 14.96 -14.65
CA THR A 243 5.16 15.47 -15.96
C THR A 243 6.17 16.34 -16.72
N LYS A 244 7.24 16.75 -16.06
CA LYS A 244 8.33 17.58 -16.60
C LYS A 244 9.65 16.83 -16.68
N ALA A 245 9.63 15.50 -16.43
CA ALA A 245 10.86 14.72 -16.34
C ALA A 245 11.55 14.50 -17.70
N LEU A 246 10.88 14.76 -18.82
CA LEU A 246 11.45 14.70 -20.16
C LEU A 246 12.07 16.05 -20.57
N LYS A 247 13.31 16.00 -21.04
CA LYS A 247 14.05 17.14 -21.63
C LYS A 247 14.19 16.93 -23.14
N LEU A 248 13.69 17.86 -23.92
CA LEU A 248 13.77 17.82 -25.41
C LEU A 248 14.99 18.53 -25.97
N ASP A 249 15.57 19.46 -25.22
CA ASP A 249 16.74 20.24 -25.67
C ASP A 249 18.05 19.49 -25.42
N MET A 250 18.76 19.15 -26.45
CA MET A 250 19.99 18.33 -26.48
C MET A 250 21.24 19.01 -25.88
N VAL A 251 21.11 20.03 -25.05
CA VAL A 251 22.23 20.79 -24.49
C VAL A 251 22.55 20.35 -23.07
N LYS A 252 23.54 19.48 -22.93
CA LYS A 252 24.14 18.92 -21.71
C LYS A 252 23.31 17.85 -20.96
N ASP A 253 23.93 16.71 -20.80
CA ASP A 253 23.58 15.73 -19.77
C ASP A 253 23.64 16.40 -18.38
N THR A 254 22.63 16.18 -17.58
CA THR A 254 22.46 16.78 -16.25
C THR A 254 23.05 15.91 -15.14
N ASP A 255 24.12 15.15 -15.39
CA ASP A 255 24.77 14.23 -14.42
C ASP A 255 23.77 13.26 -13.74
N GLY A 256 22.78 12.80 -14.52
CA GLY A 256 21.77 11.85 -14.04
C GLY A 256 20.70 12.46 -13.14
N GLU A 257 20.53 13.78 -13.13
CA GLU A 257 19.44 14.50 -12.45
C GLU A 257 18.30 14.86 -13.40
N PRO A 258 17.03 14.94 -12.90
CA PRO A 258 15.91 15.35 -13.74
C PRO A 258 16.01 16.83 -14.18
N PRO A 259 15.55 17.19 -15.40
CA PRO A 259 14.89 16.33 -16.40
C PRO A 259 15.88 15.50 -17.23
N PHE A 260 15.41 14.38 -17.77
CA PHE A 260 16.22 13.39 -18.49
C PHE A 260 15.99 13.47 -20.01
N LEU A 261 16.98 13.02 -20.76
CA LEU A 261 16.88 12.86 -22.20
C LEU A 261 15.95 11.70 -22.58
N PRO A 262 15.34 11.71 -23.79
CA PRO A 262 14.61 10.56 -24.31
C PRO A 262 15.43 9.26 -24.21
N GLU A 263 14.74 8.14 -24.05
CA GLU A 263 15.36 6.79 -24.08
C GLU A 263 16.50 6.58 -23.06
N SER A 264 16.36 7.18 -21.87
CA SER A 264 17.38 7.14 -20.81
C SER A 264 17.27 5.94 -19.87
N PHE A 265 16.11 5.24 -19.82
CA PHE A 265 15.84 4.21 -18.84
C PHE A 265 15.55 2.85 -19.45
N ASP A 266 16.11 1.81 -18.84
CA ASP A 266 15.88 0.41 -19.24
C ASP A 266 14.48 -0.05 -18.84
N ARG A 267 14.03 0.37 -17.64
CA ARG A 267 12.68 0.11 -17.14
C ARG A 267 12.09 1.35 -16.47
N ILE A 268 10.77 1.46 -16.54
CA ILE A 268 10.06 2.55 -15.86
C ILE A 268 8.85 1.97 -15.12
N LEU A 269 8.72 2.34 -13.85
CA LEU A 269 7.51 2.18 -13.09
C LEU A 269 6.71 3.49 -13.10
N LEU A 270 5.48 3.41 -13.54
CA LEU A 270 4.47 4.45 -13.38
C LEU A 270 3.37 3.94 -12.43
N ASP A 271 3.65 3.98 -11.12
CA ASP A 271 2.62 3.80 -10.09
C ASP A 271 1.84 5.11 -9.97
N ALA A 272 0.85 5.27 -10.83
CA ALA A 272 0.27 6.55 -11.14
C ALA A 272 -0.54 7.14 -9.97
N PRO A 273 -0.48 8.47 -9.75
CA PRO A 273 -1.44 9.13 -8.87
C PRO A 273 -2.86 8.80 -9.32
N CYS A 274 -3.69 8.36 -8.39
CA CYS A 274 -5.04 7.88 -8.67
C CYS A 274 -6.01 8.22 -7.54
N SER A 275 -7.30 7.96 -7.74
CA SER A 275 -8.34 8.19 -6.74
C SER A 275 -8.18 7.34 -5.46
N GLY A 276 -7.43 6.22 -5.52
CA GLY A 276 -7.23 5.32 -4.39
C GLY A 276 -8.49 4.60 -3.92
N LEU A 277 -9.52 4.49 -4.76
CA LEU A 277 -10.79 3.84 -4.42
C LEU A 277 -10.67 2.34 -4.16
N GLY A 278 -9.53 1.74 -4.47
CA GLY A 278 -9.21 0.35 -4.15
C GLY A 278 -8.61 0.17 -2.75
N GLN A 279 -8.22 1.23 -2.07
CA GLN A 279 -7.59 1.14 -0.75
C GLN A 279 -8.53 0.57 0.31
N ARG A 280 -8.02 -0.35 1.14
CA ARG A 280 -8.73 -0.99 2.25
C ARG A 280 -7.85 -1.02 3.51
N PRO A 281 -8.41 -0.80 4.70
CA PRO A 281 -9.77 -0.30 4.93
C PRO A 281 -9.93 1.16 4.48
N ASN A 282 -11.13 1.54 4.03
CA ASN A 282 -11.49 2.91 3.70
C ASN A 282 -12.92 3.19 4.18
N MET A 283 -13.06 3.67 5.41
CA MET A 283 -14.36 3.89 6.05
C MET A 283 -15.06 5.17 5.62
N ALA A 284 -14.34 6.12 5.06
CA ALA A 284 -14.91 7.39 4.63
C ALA A 284 -14.40 7.75 3.22
N CYS A 285 -15.21 7.48 2.23
CA CYS A 285 -14.97 7.95 0.88
C CYS A 285 -15.60 9.34 0.71
N THR A 286 -14.77 10.37 0.61
CA THR A 286 -15.21 11.76 0.44
C THR A 286 -15.02 12.29 -0.98
N TRP A 287 -14.60 11.44 -1.92
CA TRP A 287 -14.33 11.81 -3.30
C TRP A 287 -15.60 12.30 -4.03
N THR A 288 -15.50 13.43 -4.67
CA THR A 288 -16.47 13.88 -5.67
C THR A 288 -16.13 13.29 -7.04
N LEU A 289 -17.12 13.17 -7.93
CA LEU A 289 -16.88 12.71 -9.31
C LEU A 289 -15.84 13.57 -10.02
N LYS A 290 -15.85 14.90 -9.80
CA LYS A 290 -14.89 15.84 -10.37
C LYS A 290 -13.45 15.54 -9.94
N GLU A 291 -13.25 15.20 -8.68
CA GLU A 291 -11.92 14.83 -8.18
C GLU A 291 -11.44 13.52 -8.79
N VAL A 292 -12.28 12.49 -8.81
CA VAL A 292 -11.93 11.19 -9.43
C VAL A 292 -11.59 11.35 -10.90
N THR A 293 -12.39 12.09 -11.67
CA THR A 293 -12.15 12.27 -13.10
C THR A 293 -10.93 13.16 -13.42
N SER A 294 -10.44 13.93 -12.44
CA SER A 294 -9.25 14.77 -12.61
C SER A 294 -7.94 13.99 -12.77
N TYR A 295 -7.91 12.73 -12.35
CA TYR A 295 -6.70 11.88 -12.43
C TYR A 295 -6.38 11.44 -13.85
N GLN A 296 -7.37 11.14 -14.68
CA GLN A 296 -7.15 10.65 -16.06
C GLN A 296 -6.20 11.54 -16.89
N PRO A 297 -6.38 12.86 -16.98
CA PRO A 297 -5.49 13.71 -17.77
C PRO A 297 -4.06 13.74 -17.21
N LEU A 298 -3.90 13.68 -15.89
CA LEU A 298 -2.59 13.63 -15.23
C LEU A 298 -1.89 12.31 -15.55
N GLN A 299 -2.60 11.19 -15.44
CA GLN A 299 -2.08 9.85 -15.75
C GLN A 299 -1.60 9.77 -17.20
N ARG A 300 -2.35 10.32 -18.17
CA ARG A 300 -1.96 10.37 -19.58
C ARG A 300 -0.69 11.19 -19.82
N LYS A 301 -0.55 12.33 -19.15
CA LYS A 301 0.69 13.15 -19.22
C LYS A 301 1.89 12.37 -18.72
N LEU A 302 1.78 11.74 -17.55
CA LEU A 302 2.84 10.91 -16.98
C LEU A 302 3.16 9.72 -17.86
N PHE A 303 2.14 9.07 -18.43
CA PHE A 303 2.30 7.93 -19.33
C PHE A 303 3.09 8.31 -20.60
N THR A 304 2.76 9.45 -21.20
CA THR A 304 3.49 9.98 -22.37
C THR A 304 4.97 10.23 -22.03
N VAL A 305 5.23 10.89 -20.90
CA VAL A 305 6.61 11.14 -20.44
C VAL A 305 7.37 9.82 -20.21
N ALA A 306 6.73 8.84 -19.56
CA ALA A 306 7.32 7.53 -19.33
C ALA A 306 7.66 6.81 -20.64
N ALA A 307 6.76 6.83 -21.62
CA ALA A 307 6.97 6.20 -22.93
C ALA A 307 8.16 6.81 -23.70
N GLU A 308 8.33 8.14 -23.63
CA GLU A 308 9.45 8.85 -24.27
C GLU A 308 10.78 8.59 -23.55
N LEU A 309 10.78 8.52 -22.22
CA LEU A 309 11.98 8.26 -21.41
C LEU A 309 12.45 6.81 -21.49
N LEU A 310 11.60 5.88 -21.91
CA LEU A 310 11.89 4.45 -22.00
C LEU A 310 12.74 4.16 -23.24
N LYS A 311 13.80 3.37 -23.08
CA LYS A 311 14.62 2.86 -24.20
C LYS A 311 13.82 1.93 -25.11
N PRO A 312 14.14 1.84 -26.40
CA PRO A 312 13.64 0.77 -27.26
C PRO A 312 13.98 -0.62 -26.70
N GLY A 313 12.98 -1.48 -26.60
CA GLY A 313 13.08 -2.79 -25.92
C GLY A 313 12.91 -2.73 -24.42
N GLY A 314 12.80 -1.54 -23.83
CA GLY A 314 12.59 -1.35 -22.39
C GLY A 314 11.17 -1.71 -21.94
N VAL A 315 11.01 -1.89 -20.64
CA VAL A 315 9.75 -2.29 -19.98
C VAL A 315 9.14 -1.10 -19.23
N LEU A 316 7.85 -0.85 -19.46
CA LEU A 316 7.03 0.08 -18.70
C LEU A 316 5.95 -0.70 -17.95
N VAL A 317 5.87 -0.53 -16.64
CA VAL A 317 4.75 -1.02 -15.83
C VAL A 317 3.92 0.17 -15.37
N TYR A 318 2.63 0.13 -15.71
CA TYR A 318 1.61 1.06 -15.22
C TYR A 318 0.81 0.39 -14.11
N SER A 319 0.63 1.07 -12.99
CA SER A 319 -0.17 0.55 -11.88
C SER A 319 -0.97 1.64 -11.17
N THR A 320 -2.06 1.24 -10.54
CA THR A 320 -2.92 2.10 -9.70
C THR A 320 -3.48 1.32 -8.53
N CYS A 321 -3.78 2.00 -7.42
CA CYS A 321 -4.52 1.45 -6.29
C CYS A 321 -6.01 1.84 -6.33
N THR A 322 -6.60 1.90 -7.51
CA THR A 322 -8.03 2.19 -7.72
C THR A 322 -8.74 1.05 -8.45
N VAL A 323 -10.06 1.09 -8.44
CA VAL A 323 -10.94 0.08 -9.09
C VAL A 323 -11.70 0.64 -10.29
N THR A 324 -11.52 1.92 -10.63
CA THR A 324 -12.26 2.56 -11.72
C THR A 324 -11.76 2.08 -13.08
N LEU A 325 -12.67 1.82 -14.01
CA LEU A 325 -12.35 1.51 -15.41
C LEU A 325 -11.57 2.67 -16.06
N ALA A 326 -11.97 3.89 -15.74
CA ALA A 326 -11.44 5.13 -16.28
C ALA A 326 -9.95 5.34 -16.03
N GLU A 327 -9.47 4.96 -14.85
CA GLU A 327 -8.06 5.10 -14.46
C GLU A 327 -7.24 3.84 -14.77
N ASN A 328 -7.86 2.75 -15.19
CA ASN A 328 -7.26 1.44 -15.41
C ASN A 328 -7.31 1.05 -16.89
N GLU A 329 -8.29 0.24 -17.30
CA GLU A 329 -8.39 -0.32 -18.64
C GLU A 329 -8.53 0.75 -19.72
N GLU A 330 -9.23 1.87 -19.47
CA GLU A 330 -9.33 2.98 -20.41
C GLU A 330 -7.98 3.70 -20.61
N GLN A 331 -7.08 3.73 -19.61
CA GLN A 331 -5.74 4.26 -19.80
C GLN A 331 -4.90 3.34 -20.69
N VAL A 332 -5.07 2.01 -20.55
CA VAL A 332 -4.41 1.03 -21.42
C VAL A 332 -4.90 1.17 -22.86
N ALA A 333 -6.22 1.24 -23.07
CA ALA A 333 -6.82 1.43 -24.40
C ALA A 333 -6.35 2.74 -25.04
N TRP A 334 -6.30 3.83 -24.27
CA TRP A 334 -5.77 5.11 -24.71
C TRP A 334 -4.28 5.02 -25.09
N ALA A 335 -3.47 4.37 -24.26
CA ALA A 335 -2.03 4.22 -24.51
C ALA A 335 -1.76 3.44 -25.78
N LEU A 336 -2.42 2.31 -25.99
CA LEU A 336 -2.29 1.49 -27.22
C LEU A 336 -2.71 2.23 -28.49
N LYS A 337 -3.69 3.14 -28.39
CA LYS A 337 -4.13 3.98 -29.50
C LYS A 337 -3.20 5.15 -29.78
N THR A 338 -2.65 5.78 -28.73
CA THR A 338 -1.95 7.07 -28.84
C THR A 338 -0.43 6.91 -28.92
N LEU A 339 0.10 5.82 -28.34
CA LEU A 339 1.52 5.51 -28.26
C LEU A 339 1.80 4.18 -28.99
N PRO A 340 1.79 4.17 -30.33
CA PRO A 340 1.83 2.94 -31.13
C PRO A 340 3.14 2.16 -31.00
N HIS A 341 4.18 2.78 -30.45
CA HIS A 341 5.45 2.15 -30.12
C HIS A 341 5.41 1.31 -28.83
N LEU A 342 4.33 1.36 -28.06
CA LEU A 342 4.12 0.51 -26.89
C LEU A 342 3.27 -0.70 -27.24
N GLN A 343 3.71 -1.88 -26.81
CA GLN A 343 2.98 -3.14 -26.96
C GLN A 343 2.66 -3.72 -25.58
N LEU A 344 1.38 -4.03 -25.36
CA LEU A 344 0.92 -4.69 -24.14
C LEU A 344 1.46 -6.13 -24.07
N GLN A 345 2.09 -6.48 -22.97
CA GLN A 345 2.76 -7.77 -22.73
C GLN A 345 2.02 -8.61 -21.70
N ARG A 346 2.24 -9.92 -21.76
CA ARG A 346 1.86 -10.82 -20.65
C ARG A 346 2.70 -10.48 -19.42
N GLN A 347 2.13 -10.74 -18.27
CA GLN A 347 2.79 -10.49 -16.99
C GLN A 347 3.22 -11.80 -16.36
N ASP A 348 4.35 -11.77 -15.72
CA ASP A 348 4.90 -12.84 -14.90
C ASP A 348 5.48 -12.16 -13.64
N PRO A 349 5.00 -12.51 -12.44
CA PRO A 349 3.90 -13.45 -12.14
C PRO A 349 2.49 -12.92 -12.46
N GLN A 350 1.55 -13.84 -12.73
CA GLN A 350 0.14 -13.56 -12.91
C GLN A 350 -0.62 -13.97 -11.65
N VAL A 351 -0.81 -13.06 -10.72
CA VAL A 351 -1.48 -13.30 -9.42
C VAL A 351 -2.92 -12.78 -9.42
N GLY A 352 -3.12 -11.60 -10.02
CA GLY A 352 -4.43 -10.97 -10.17
C GLY A 352 -5.30 -11.60 -11.25
N GLY A 353 -6.59 -11.22 -11.28
CA GLY A 353 -7.53 -11.58 -12.33
C GLY A 353 -7.32 -10.80 -13.62
N GLU A 354 -8.08 -11.15 -14.66
CA GLU A 354 -8.10 -10.44 -15.96
C GLU A 354 -8.67 -9.01 -15.81
N GLY A 355 -8.39 -8.16 -16.79
CA GLY A 355 -8.97 -6.83 -16.88
C GLY A 355 -10.49 -6.86 -17.10
N MET A 356 -11.17 -5.75 -16.79
CA MET A 356 -12.61 -5.60 -16.88
C MET A 356 -13.06 -5.16 -18.27
N LEU A 357 -14.19 -5.66 -18.72
CA LEU A 357 -14.85 -5.25 -19.97
C LEU A 357 -15.31 -3.78 -19.89
N GLY A 358 -15.42 -3.11 -21.04
CA GLY A 358 -16.01 -1.76 -21.15
C GLY A 358 -15.08 -0.70 -21.75
N ALA A 359 -13.75 -0.94 -21.75
CA ALA A 359 -12.77 0.00 -22.30
C ALA A 359 -12.43 -0.20 -23.80
N GLY A 360 -13.08 -1.12 -24.50
CA GLY A 360 -12.81 -1.43 -25.90
C GLY A 360 -11.56 -2.29 -26.12
N LEU A 361 -11.01 -2.91 -25.06
CA LEU A 361 -9.93 -3.89 -25.17
C LEU A 361 -10.48 -5.26 -25.60
N SER A 362 -9.71 -6.00 -26.41
CA SER A 362 -10.04 -7.38 -26.78
C SER A 362 -9.85 -8.34 -25.60
N SER A 363 -10.51 -9.52 -25.65
CA SER A 363 -10.34 -10.55 -24.62
C SER A 363 -8.87 -10.94 -24.43
N GLU A 364 -8.08 -11.01 -25.50
CA GLU A 364 -6.64 -11.31 -25.40
C GLU A 364 -5.83 -10.19 -24.74
N GLN A 365 -6.26 -8.93 -24.89
CA GLN A 365 -5.65 -7.81 -24.20
C GLN A 365 -6.03 -7.80 -22.72
N LEU A 366 -7.29 -8.11 -22.36
CA LEU A 366 -7.75 -8.20 -20.97
C LEU A 366 -7.01 -9.29 -20.19
N LYS A 367 -6.69 -10.43 -20.80
CA LYS A 367 -5.87 -11.51 -20.21
C LYS A 367 -4.42 -11.10 -19.92
N ARG A 368 -3.92 -10.04 -20.54
CA ARG A 368 -2.57 -9.49 -20.29
C ARG A 368 -2.53 -8.47 -19.16
N LEU A 369 -3.66 -8.15 -18.55
CA LEU A 369 -3.79 -7.24 -17.42
C LEU A 369 -3.87 -8.04 -16.13
N GLN A 370 -3.55 -7.39 -15.02
CA GLN A 370 -3.86 -7.91 -13.70
C GLN A 370 -4.75 -6.93 -12.95
N ARG A 371 -5.88 -7.44 -12.49
CA ARG A 371 -6.83 -6.71 -11.66
C ARG A 371 -7.05 -7.44 -10.35
N PHE A 372 -6.94 -6.71 -9.27
CA PHE A 372 -7.27 -7.18 -7.92
C PHE A 372 -8.57 -6.48 -7.53
N ASP A 373 -9.61 -7.27 -7.25
CA ASP A 373 -10.92 -6.74 -6.89
C ASP A 373 -11.37 -7.34 -5.55
N PRO A 374 -11.42 -6.52 -4.51
CA PRO A 374 -11.80 -6.98 -3.16
C PRO A 374 -13.26 -7.41 -3.04
N CYS A 375 -14.10 -7.06 -4.01
CA CYS A 375 -15.54 -7.40 -4.00
C CYS A 375 -15.83 -8.86 -4.36
N VAL A 376 -14.85 -9.59 -4.87
CA VAL A 376 -15.00 -10.98 -5.35
C VAL A 376 -14.88 -12.01 -4.23
N VAL A 377 -14.38 -11.62 -3.05
CA VAL A 377 -14.23 -12.55 -1.93
C VAL A 377 -15.57 -12.69 -1.21
N PRO A 378 -16.16 -13.92 -1.12
CA PRO A 378 -17.32 -14.16 -0.28
C PRO A 378 -16.99 -13.78 1.18
N SER A 379 -17.90 -13.08 1.85
CA SER A 379 -17.80 -12.86 3.30
C SER A 379 -17.84 -14.23 3.98
N GLN A 380 -16.68 -14.72 4.38
CA GLN A 380 -16.63 -15.88 5.25
C GLN A 380 -16.97 -15.40 6.66
N ASP A 381 -17.98 -16.01 7.27
CA ASP A 381 -18.14 -16.01 8.72
C ASP A 381 -16.91 -16.74 9.28
N SER A 382 -15.85 -15.98 9.54
CA SER A 382 -14.59 -16.51 10.02
C SER A 382 -14.72 -16.82 11.50
N ASP A 383 -15.21 -18.00 11.77
CA ASP A 383 -14.99 -18.64 13.07
C ASP A 383 -13.47 -18.88 13.20
N THR A 384 -12.86 -18.37 14.28
CA THR A 384 -11.41 -18.45 14.53
C THR A 384 -10.85 -19.88 14.55
N GLY A 385 -11.72 -20.90 14.58
CA GLY A 385 -11.37 -22.31 14.44
C GLY A 385 -10.96 -22.73 13.03
N SER A 386 -11.49 -22.07 11.98
CA SER A 386 -11.33 -22.55 10.60
C SER A 386 -9.94 -22.32 10.01
N LEU A 387 -9.17 -21.33 10.50
CA LEU A 387 -7.82 -21.06 10.01
C LEU A 387 -6.75 -22.04 10.49
N ARG A 388 -6.98 -22.76 11.62
CA ARG A 388 -6.05 -23.79 12.12
C ARG A 388 -6.08 -25.07 11.26
N ASP A 389 -7.22 -25.35 10.65
CA ASP A 389 -7.47 -26.56 9.86
C ASP A 389 -7.47 -26.29 8.35
N ALA A 390 -7.35 -25.01 7.92
CA ALA A 390 -7.31 -24.62 6.51
C ALA A 390 -6.03 -25.15 5.85
N ARG A 391 -6.18 -25.78 4.68
CA ARG A 391 -5.02 -26.18 3.87
C ARG A 391 -4.25 -24.94 3.41
N ILE A 392 -2.93 -25.07 3.31
CA ILE A 392 -2.05 -23.96 2.88
C ILE A 392 -2.48 -23.42 1.51
N GLU A 393 -2.92 -24.30 0.61
CA GLU A 393 -3.41 -23.94 -0.74
C GLU A 393 -4.65 -23.05 -0.71
N ASP A 394 -5.62 -23.35 0.17
CA ASP A 394 -6.84 -22.55 0.34
C ASP A 394 -6.53 -21.18 0.94
N THR A 395 -5.59 -21.16 1.89
CA THR A 395 -5.12 -19.89 2.51
C THR A 395 -4.37 -19.03 1.50
N MET A 396 -3.56 -19.62 0.61
CA MET A 396 -2.86 -18.90 -0.45
C MET A 396 -3.83 -18.37 -1.51
N TRP A 397 -4.80 -19.19 -1.93
CA TRP A 397 -5.84 -18.72 -2.83
C TRP A 397 -6.58 -17.52 -2.26
N LEU A 398 -6.94 -17.58 -0.99
CA LEU A 398 -7.62 -16.49 -0.29
C LEU A 398 -6.72 -15.23 -0.21
N ALA A 399 -5.45 -15.37 0.11
CA ALA A 399 -4.49 -14.26 0.18
C ALA A 399 -4.38 -13.52 -1.16
N ASN A 400 -4.40 -14.24 -2.30
CA ASN A 400 -4.35 -13.66 -3.63
C ASN A 400 -5.67 -12.94 -4.01
N LYS A 401 -6.78 -13.33 -3.41
CA LYS A 401 -8.11 -12.74 -3.69
C LYS A 401 -8.47 -11.63 -2.69
N ASP A 402 -8.14 -11.78 -1.42
CA ASP A 402 -8.43 -10.77 -0.38
C ASP A 402 -7.35 -9.66 -0.35
N CYS A 403 -7.20 -8.99 -1.47
CA CYS A 403 -6.29 -7.87 -1.64
C CYS A 403 -7.04 -6.53 -1.67
N ILE A 404 -6.28 -5.43 -1.60
CA ILE A 404 -6.82 -4.11 -1.98
C ILE A 404 -7.18 -4.13 -3.46
N GLY A 405 -8.13 -3.27 -3.87
CA GLY A 405 -8.37 -3.02 -5.28
C GLY A 405 -7.14 -2.41 -5.94
N PHE A 406 -6.66 -3.04 -7.00
CA PHE A 406 -5.40 -2.67 -7.65
C PHE A 406 -5.41 -3.07 -9.11
N PHE A 407 -4.56 -2.42 -9.91
CA PHE A 407 -4.44 -2.67 -11.34
C PHE A 407 -2.99 -2.62 -11.80
N ILE A 408 -2.61 -3.52 -12.72
CA ILE A 408 -1.27 -3.60 -13.30
C ILE A 408 -1.37 -3.88 -14.80
N ALA A 409 -0.58 -3.14 -15.59
CA ALA A 409 -0.38 -3.36 -17.02
C ALA A 409 1.10 -3.26 -17.38
N LYS A 410 1.63 -4.21 -18.16
CA LYS A 410 3.03 -4.28 -18.61
C LYS A 410 3.12 -3.98 -20.09
N PHE A 411 4.03 -3.09 -20.46
CA PHE A 411 4.30 -2.73 -21.85
C PHE A 411 5.78 -2.90 -22.17
N VAL A 412 6.08 -3.14 -23.43
CA VAL A 412 7.43 -3.06 -24.00
C VAL A 412 7.43 -2.02 -25.09
N LYS A 413 8.46 -1.16 -25.15
CA LYS A 413 8.68 -0.21 -26.25
C LYS A 413 9.29 -0.95 -27.43
N CYS A 414 8.63 -0.90 -28.59
CA CYS A 414 9.17 -1.47 -29.82
C CYS A 414 10.50 -0.82 -30.20
N LYS A 415 11.41 -1.60 -30.75
CA LYS A 415 12.60 -1.03 -31.40
C LYS A 415 12.13 -0.24 -32.64
N SER A 416 12.65 0.96 -32.80
CA SER A 416 12.46 1.69 -34.05
C SER A 416 13.02 0.85 -35.20
N THR A 417 12.16 0.47 -36.14
CA THR A 417 12.56 -0.23 -37.38
C THR A 417 13.34 0.73 -38.28
#